data_06cc2bde4f8199cf371dfad479319dd5
#
_entry.id   06cc2bde4f8199cf371dfad479319dd5
#
_cell.length_a   1.000
_cell.length_b   1.000
_cell.length_c   1.000
_cell.angle_alpha   90.00
_cell.angle_beta   90.00
_cell.angle_gamma   90.00
#
_symmetry.space_group_name_H-M   'P 1'
#
loop_
_entity.id
_entity.type
_entity.pdbx_description
1 polymer ?
#
loop_
_entity_poly.entity_id
_entity_poly.type
_entity_poly.pdbx_seq_one_letter_code
_entity_poly.pdbx_strand_id
1 'polypeptide(L)'
;DKKMKKFSGGMIQRVGIAQAMLNDPKILILDEPTAGLDPKERARFRNILSTLSKDRIVILSTHIVSDIESNANQVILLKERKLYRMDTVSNICKTLDGKVYECVMEDRAFDAFQDTHLILSVRQEQEHMQVRYYSSKPEEGSRNCTPNLEDVFLVTYQEEPA
;
A
#
# COMPACT_ATOMS: atom_id res chain seq x y z
N ASP A 1 -21.37 -26.89 15.06
CA ASP A 1 -21.06 -27.04 13.62
C ASP A 1 -21.71 -25.88 12.81
N LYS A 2 -20.93 -24.87 12.43
CA LYS A 2 -21.38 -23.86 11.47
C LYS A 2 -21.04 -24.33 10.05
N LYS A 3 -22.03 -24.40 9.16
CA LYS A 3 -21.78 -24.62 7.74
C LYS A 3 -20.98 -23.44 7.17
N MET A 4 -20.01 -23.68 6.27
CA MET A 4 -19.15 -22.65 5.65
C MET A 4 -19.93 -21.47 5.04
N LYS A 5 -21.16 -21.68 4.57
CA LYS A 5 -22.06 -20.61 4.08
C LYS A 5 -22.41 -19.54 5.13
N LYS A 6 -22.09 -19.77 6.42
CA LYS A 6 -22.32 -18.82 7.53
C LYS A 6 -21.01 -18.23 8.08
N PHE A 7 -19.90 -18.41 7.39
CA PHE A 7 -18.63 -17.87 7.81
C PHE A 7 -18.51 -16.40 7.39
N SER A 8 -17.88 -15.60 8.26
CA SER A 8 -17.45 -14.26 7.89
C SER A 8 -16.30 -14.34 6.87
N GLY A 9 -16.03 -13.25 6.14
CA GLY A 9 -14.90 -13.17 5.22
C GLY A 9 -13.59 -13.62 5.88
N GLY A 10 -13.29 -13.10 7.07
CA GLY A 10 -12.09 -13.49 7.83
C GLY A 10 -12.07 -14.96 8.28
N MET A 11 -13.21 -15.59 8.49
CA MET A 11 -13.26 -17.03 8.77
C MET A 11 -12.95 -17.84 7.52
N ILE A 12 -13.45 -17.44 6.36
CA ILE A 12 -13.17 -18.10 5.08
C ILE A 12 -11.68 -18.00 4.76
N GLN A 13 -11.08 -16.82 4.92
CA GLN A 13 -9.65 -16.59 4.69
C GLN A 13 -8.79 -17.49 5.58
N ARG A 14 -9.10 -17.57 6.88
CA ARG A 14 -8.37 -18.46 7.81
C ARG A 14 -8.48 -19.94 7.46
N VAL A 15 -9.65 -20.38 6.98
CA VAL A 15 -9.82 -21.76 6.49
C VAL A 15 -8.98 -21.99 5.23
N GLY A 16 -8.96 -21.03 4.29
CA GLY A 16 -8.13 -21.12 3.09
C GLY A 16 -6.64 -21.24 3.42
N ILE A 17 -6.13 -20.45 4.38
CA ILE A 17 -4.74 -20.56 4.82
C ILE A 17 -4.49 -21.91 5.49
N ALA A 18 -5.37 -22.33 6.41
CA ALA A 18 -5.24 -23.63 7.07
C ALA A 18 -5.21 -24.78 6.04
N GLN A 19 -6.03 -24.69 4.99
CA GLN A 19 -6.00 -25.63 3.87
C GLN A 19 -4.67 -25.59 3.11
N ALA A 20 -4.18 -24.39 2.77
CA ALA A 20 -2.91 -24.22 2.08
C ALA A 20 -1.71 -24.76 2.89
N MET A 21 -1.83 -24.77 4.21
CA MET A 21 -0.79 -25.21 5.14
C MET A 21 -0.79 -26.73 5.44
N LEU A 22 -1.80 -27.48 4.99
CA LEU A 22 -1.97 -28.90 5.35
C LEU A 22 -0.76 -29.79 5.05
N ASN A 23 0.00 -29.47 3.98
CA ASN A 23 1.17 -30.24 3.57
C ASN A 23 2.49 -29.58 3.93
N ASP A 24 2.49 -28.64 4.88
CA ASP A 24 3.66 -27.88 5.31
C ASP A 24 4.51 -27.34 4.13
N PRO A 25 3.91 -26.52 3.23
CA PRO A 25 4.57 -26.08 2.02
C PRO A 25 5.74 -25.13 2.34
N LYS A 26 6.82 -25.25 1.58
CA LYS A 26 7.95 -24.31 1.65
C LYS A 26 7.68 -22.98 0.92
N ILE A 27 6.73 -22.98 0.00
CA ILE A 27 6.29 -21.80 -0.76
C ILE A 27 4.78 -21.66 -0.60
N LEU A 28 4.32 -20.52 -0.12
CA LEU A 28 2.92 -20.17 0.04
C LEU A 28 2.60 -18.98 -0.87
N ILE A 29 1.61 -19.15 -1.73
CA ILE A 29 1.15 -18.09 -2.65
C ILE A 29 -0.27 -17.69 -2.23
N LEU A 30 -0.46 -16.43 -1.95
CA LEU A 30 -1.72 -15.86 -1.48
C LEU A 30 -2.13 -14.70 -2.39
N ASP A 31 -3.33 -14.78 -2.94
CA ASP A 31 -3.90 -13.76 -3.80
C ASP A 31 -4.96 -12.96 -3.03
N GLU A 32 -4.74 -11.65 -2.90
CA GLU A 32 -5.62 -10.70 -2.18
C GLU A 32 -6.14 -11.20 -0.82
N PRO A 33 -5.31 -11.77 0.05
CA PRO A 33 -5.80 -12.53 1.20
C PRO A 33 -6.41 -11.66 2.30
N THR A 34 -6.28 -10.34 2.24
CA THR A 34 -6.84 -9.38 3.21
C THR A 34 -8.05 -8.62 2.66
N ALA A 35 -8.40 -8.85 1.40
CA ALA A 35 -9.54 -8.20 0.79
C ALA A 35 -10.84 -8.51 1.55
N GLY A 36 -11.62 -7.46 1.86
CA GLY A 36 -12.88 -7.62 2.59
C GLY A 36 -12.76 -7.94 4.09
N LEU A 37 -11.55 -7.94 4.65
CA LEU A 37 -11.35 -8.06 6.09
C LEU A 37 -11.51 -6.71 6.78
N ASP A 38 -12.08 -6.72 7.98
CA ASP A 38 -12.06 -5.56 8.85
C ASP A 38 -10.62 -5.26 9.36
N PRO A 39 -10.34 -4.03 9.86
CA PRO A 39 -9.00 -3.65 10.29
C PRO A 39 -8.39 -4.58 11.36
N LYS A 40 -9.20 -5.11 12.27
CA LYS A 40 -8.76 -6.01 13.35
C LYS A 40 -8.36 -7.38 12.78
N GLU A 41 -9.16 -7.92 11.89
CA GLU A 41 -8.87 -9.19 11.23
C GLU A 41 -7.65 -9.06 10.30
N ARG A 42 -7.50 -7.93 9.60
CA ARG A 42 -6.33 -7.64 8.79
C ARG A 42 -5.04 -7.59 9.61
N ALA A 43 -5.06 -6.92 10.76
CA ALA A 43 -3.91 -6.90 11.66
C ALA A 43 -3.52 -8.30 12.17
N ARG A 44 -4.50 -9.13 12.54
CA ARG A 44 -4.27 -10.52 12.93
C ARG A 44 -3.68 -11.35 11.80
N PHE A 45 -4.19 -11.15 10.59
CA PHE A 45 -3.69 -11.84 9.41
C PHE A 45 -2.22 -11.49 9.12
N ARG A 46 -1.84 -10.21 9.18
CA ARG A 46 -0.45 -9.77 9.03
C ARG A 46 0.48 -10.46 10.04
N ASN A 47 0.05 -10.59 11.29
CA ASN A 47 0.82 -11.31 12.31
C ASN A 47 1.01 -12.80 11.96
N ILE A 48 -0.02 -13.45 11.40
CA ILE A 48 0.09 -14.84 10.93
C ILE A 48 1.11 -14.93 9.80
N LEU A 49 1.03 -14.05 8.79
CA LEU A 49 1.98 -14.01 7.67
C LEU A 49 3.42 -13.78 8.14
N SER A 50 3.63 -12.84 9.06
CA SER A 50 4.94 -12.58 9.65
C SER A 50 5.51 -13.80 10.38
N THR A 51 4.68 -14.61 11.00
CA THR A 51 5.11 -15.87 11.62
C THR A 51 5.45 -16.92 10.58
N LEU A 52 4.62 -17.07 9.56
CA LEU A 52 4.82 -18.04 8.48
C LEU A 52 6.05 -17.75 7.63
N SER A 53 6.38 -16.48 7.43
CA SER A 53 7.53 -16.07 6.59
C SER A 53 8.90 -16.34 7.22
N LYS A 54 8.98 -16.80 8.47
CA LYS A 54 10.24 -17.08 9.15
C LYS A 54 10.96 -18.30 8.59
N ASP A 55 10.23 -19.30 8.12
CA ASP A 55 10.74 -20.61 7.72
C ASP A 55 10.29 -21.03 6.31
N ARG A 56 9.61 -20.14 5.59
CA ARG A 56 9.10 -20.39 4.23
C ARG A 56 9.03 -19.13 3.38
N ILE A 57 8.94 -19.31 2.08
CA ILE A 57 8.72 -18.22 1.13
C ILE A 57 7.21 -17.95 1.08
N VAL A 58 6.82 -16.71 1.40
CA VAL A 58 5.44 -16.24 1.25
C VAL A 58 5.38 -15.22 0.12
N ILE A 59 4.63 -15.54 -0.92
CA ILE A 59 4.34 -14.62 -2.04
C ILE A 59 2.92 -14.13 -1.86
N LEU A 60 2.77 -12.82 -1.74
CA LEU A 60 1.51 -12.14 -1.51
C LEU A 60 1.21 -11.20 -2.67
N SER A 61 0.08 -11.35 -3.35
CA SER A 61 -0.45 -10.32 -4.24
C SER A 61 -1.47 -9.48 -3.49
N THR A 62 -1.37 -8.16 -3.61
CA THR A 62 -2.34 -7.23 -3.03
C THR A 62 -2.22 -5.84 -3.65
N HIS A 63 -3.33 -5.10 -3.68
CA HIS A 63 -3.37 -3.68 -3.99
C HIS A 63 -3.38 -2.82 -2.70
N ILE A 64 -3.37 -3.44 -1.52
CA ILE A 64 -3.40 -2.76 -0.23
C ILE A 64 -1.97 -2.54 0.26
N VAL A 65 -1.43 -1.36 0.01
CA VAL A 65 -0.03 -1.01 0.29
C VAL A 65 0.34 -1.19 1.76
N SER A 66 -0.56 -0.86 2.68
CA SER A 66 -0.31 -1.01 4.13
C SER A 66 -0.08 -2.45 4.60
N ASP A 67 -0.48 -3.45 3.81
CA ASP A 67 -0.24 -4.85 4.13
C ASP A 67 1.20 -5.28 3.78
N ILE A 68 1.83 -4.54 2.87
CA ILE A 68 3.19 -4.80 2.39
C ILE A 68 4.21 -4.06 3.26
N GLU A 69 4.00 -2.78 3.55
CA GLU A 69 4.98 -1.90 4.20
C GLU A 69 5.55 -2.46 5.49
N SER A 70 4.73 -3.13 6.28
CA SER A 70 5.12 -3.62 7.61
C SER A 70 5.78 -5.00 7.61
N ASN A 71 5.63 -5.79 6.54
CA ASN A 71 5.98 -7.21 6.57
C ASN A 71 6.80 -7.70 5.37
N ALA A 72 6.81 -6.99 4.25
CA ALA A 72 7.51 -7.46 3.06
C ALA A 72 9.02 -7.20 3.15
N ASN A 73 9.82 -8.23 2.87
CA ASN A 73 11.26 -8.10 2.69
C ASN A 73 11.59 -7.52 1.31
N GLN A 74 10.83 -7.93 0.31
CA GLN A 74 10.95 -7.47 -1.08
C GLN A 74 9.57 -7.18 -1.64
N VAL A 75 9.50 -6.20 -2.54
CA VAL A 75 8.30 -5.81 -3.26
C VAL A 75 8.55 -5.95 -4.75
N ILE A 76 7.59 -6.54 -5.45
CA ILE A 76 7.55 -6.65 -6.90
C ILE A 76 6.45 -5.72 -7.40
N LEU A 77 6.81 -4.69 -8.15
CA LEU A 77 5.86 -3.82 -8.84
C LEU A 77 5.67 -4.33 -10.28
N LEU A 78 4.42 -4.56 -10.65
CA LEU A 78 4.02 -4.97 -11.99
C LEU A 78 3.29 -3.82 -12.67
N LYS A 79 3.73 -3.40 -13.85
CA LYS A 79 3.05 -2.40 -14.69
C LYS A 79 2.96 -2.93 -16.11
N GLU A 80 1.80 -2.78 -16.75
CA GLU A 80 1.55 -3.26 -18.13
C GLU A 80 1.88 -4.74 -18.35
N ARG A 81 1.57 -5.59 -17.35
CA ARG A 81 1.87 -7.03 -17.33
C ARG A 81 3.36 -7.37 -17.39
N LYS A 82 4.23 -6.45 -17.03
CA LYS A 82 5.70 -6.63 -16.97
C LYS A 82 6.21 -6.37 -15.57
N LEU A 83 7.34 -6.98 -15.25
CA LEU A 83 8.10 -6.60 -14.08
C LEU A 83 8.61 -5.17 -14.26
N TYR A 84 8.07 -4.24 -13.48
CA TYR A 84 8.50 -2.85 -13.48
C TYR A 84 9.71 -2.65 -12.57
N ARG A 85 9.62 -3.18 -11.34
CA ARG A 85 10.68 -3.09 -10.34
C ARG A 85 10.58 -4.23 -9.33
N MET A 86 11.73 -4.65 -8.80
CA MET A 86 11.82 -5.57 -7.67
C MET A 86 12.94 -5.08 -6.75
N ASP A 87 12.60 -4.74 -5.51
CA ASP A 87 13.56 -4.25 -4.51
C ASP A 87 12.94 -4.31 -3.09
N THR A 88 13.73 -3.91 -2.09
CA THR A 88 13.21 -3.67 -0.73
C THR A 88 12.30 -2.45 -0.70
N VAL A 89 11.38 -2.40 0.27
CA VAL A 89 10.49 -1.23 0.48
C VAL A 89 11.31 0.06 0.57
N SER A 90 12.39 0.05 1.37
CA SER A 90 13.25 1.22 1.55
C SER A 90 13.87 1.72 0.23
N ASN A 91 14.39 0.82 -0.60
CA ASN A 91 15.00 1.21 -1.87
C ASN A 91 13.96 1.72 -2.88
N ILE A 92 12.77 1.13 -2.85
CA ILE A 92 11.65 1.59 -3.69
C ILE A 92 11.25 3.00 -3.28
N CYS A 93 11.05 3.28 -1.99
CA CYS A 93 10.68 4.61 -1.50
C CYS A 93 11.74 5.67 -1.83
N LYS A 94 13.03 5.35 -1.73
CA LYS A 94 14.13 6.25 -2.08
C LYS A 94 14.08 6.79 -3.52
N THR A 95 13.36 6.15 -4.42
CA THR A 95 13.22 6.66 -5.80
C THR A 95 12.48 7.99 -5.89
N LEU A 96 11.72 8.31 -4.84
CA LEU A 96 11.00 9.57 -4.69
C LEU A 96 11.66 10.54 -3.70
N ASP A 97 12.87 10.25 -3.22
CA ASP A 97 13.59 11.16 -2.32
C ASP A 97 13.73 12.54 -2.96
N GLY A 98 13.37 13.58 -2.20
CA GLY A 98 13.38 14.96 -2.66
C GLY A 98 12.27 15.33 -3.65
N LYS A 99 11.24 14.48 -3.84
CA LYS A 99 10.15 14.71 -4.78
C LYS A 99 8.75 14.65 -4.15
N VAL A 100 8.66 14.34 -2.86
CA VAL A 100 7.40 14.33 -2.12
C VAL A 100 7.38 15.50 -1.17
N TYR A 101 6.32 16.28 -1.25
CA TYR A 101 6.17 17.51 -0.47
C TYR A 101 4.80 17.58 0.20
N GLU A 102 4.72 18.35 1.27
CA GLU A 102 3.48 18.73 1.92
C GLU A 102 3.39 20.25 2.01
N CYS A 103 2.21 20.78 1.74
CA CYS A 103 1.84 22.18 1.96
C CYS A 103 0.48 22.28 2.63
N VAL A 104 0.22 23.43 3.22
CA VAL A 104 -1.09 23.79 3.79
C VAL A 104 -1.69 24.88 2.92
N MET A 105 -2.95 24.72 2.55
CA MET A 105 -3.65 25.69 1.70
C MET A 105 -5.12 25.83 2.08
N GLU A 106 -5.76 26.92 1.62
CA GLU A 106 -7.19 27.09 1.73
C GLU A 106 -7.93 26.23 0.71
N ASP A 107 -9.15 25.81 1.04
CA ASP A 107 -10.00 24.97 0.18
C ASP A 107 -10.15 25.53 -1.25
N ARG A 108 -10.24 26.85 -1.37
CA ARG A 108 -10.37 27.53 -2.67
C ARG A 108 -9.17 27.40 -3.59
N ALA A 109 -7.98 27.20 -3.02
CA ALA A 109 -6.76 27.06 -3.80
C ALA A 109 -6.54 25.61 -4.27
N PHE A 110 -7.21 24.65 -3.64
CA PHE A 110 -6.98 23.22 -3.90
C PHE A 110 -7.40 22.81 -5.32
N ASP A 111 -8.50 23.30 -5.85
CA ASP A 111 -8.98 22.93 -7.19
C ASP A 111 -7.94 23.26 -8.27
N ALA A 112 -7.38 24.47 -8.23
CA ALA A 112 -6.34 24.88 -9.18
C ALA A 112 -5.01 24.13 -8.94
N PHE A 113 -4.73 23.76 -7.71
CA PHE A 113 -3.51 23.02 -7.34
C PHE A 113 -3.55 21.59 -7.84
N GLN A 114 -4.67 20.88 -7.68
CA GLN A 114 -4.84 19.50 -8.14
C GLN A 114 -4.80 19.36 -9.67
N ASP A 115 -5.18 20.41 -10.42
CA ASP A 115 -5.11 20.41 -11.88
C ASP A 115 -3.66 20.44 -12.42
N THR A 116 -2.72 20.88 -11.58
CA THR A 116 -1.31 21.08 -11.99
C THR A 116 -0.33 20.16 -11.27
N HIS A 117 -0.77 19.47 -10.21
CA HIS A 117 0.09 18.63 -9.39
C HIS A 117 -0.50 17.22 -9.20
N LEU A 118 0.37 16.23 -9.11
CA LEU A 118 -0.02 14.89 -8.73
C LEU A 118 -0.23 14.82 -7.21
N ILE A 119 -1.49 14.76 -6.81
CA ILE A 119 -1.87 14.70 -5.40
C ILE A 119 -1.74 13.27 -4.88
N LEU A 120 -1.01 13.10 -3.80
CA LEU A 120 -0.79 11.81 -3.13
C LEU A 120 -1.77 11.59 -1.98
N SER A 121 -2.01 12.61 -1.16
CA SER A 121 -3.07 12.57 -0.16
C SER A 121 -3.51 13.97 0.27
N VAL A 122 -4.73 14.06 0.77
CA VAL A 122 -5.30 15.29 1.32
C VAL A 122 -5.88 14.99 2.70
N ARG A 123 -5.62 15.87 3.66
CA ARG A 123 -6.23 15.84 4.99
C ARG A 123 -6.88 17.18 5.28
N GLN A 124 -8.15 17.16 5.65
CA GLN A 124 -8.83 18.36 6.11
C GLN A 124 -8.42 18.64 7.57
N GLU A 125 -7.90 19.83 7.83
CA GLU A 125 -7.55 20.32 9.17
C GLU A 125 -8.28 21.66 9.44
N GLN A 126 -9.45 21.59 10.06
CA GLN A 126 -10.33 22.74 10.34
C GLN A 126 -10.67 23.53 9.07
N GLU A 127 -10.08 24.72 8.87
CA GLU A 127 -10.32 25.60 7.73
C GLU A 127 -9.26 25.47 6.60
N HIS A 128 -8.31 24.54 6.75
CA HIS A 128 -7.21 24.35 5.81
C HIS A 128 -7.11 22.90 5.37
N MET A 129 -6.54 22.70 4.20
CA MET A 129 -6.15 21.38 3.70
C MET A 129 -4.65 21.20 3.84
N GLN A 130 -4.22 20.10 4.43
CA GLN A 130 -2.85 19.60 4.31
C GLN A 130 -2.79 18.70 3.09
N VAL A 131 -2.03 19.11 2.08
CA VAL A 131 -1.91 18.44 0.80
C VAL A 131 -0.53 17.84 0.67
N ARG A 132 -0.47 16.52 0.41
CA ARG A 132 0.74 15.80 0.07
C ARG A 132 0.77 15.57 -1.44
N TYR A 133 1.86 15.93 -2.10
CA TYR A 133 1.95 15.91 -3.56
C TYR A 133 3.34 15.51 -4.06
N TYR A 134 3.40 15.07 -5.30
CA TYR A 134 4.64 14.77 -6.02
C TYR A 134 5.02 15.93 -6.91
N SER A 135 6.28 16.37 -6.84
CA SER A 135 6.83 17.36 -7.77
C SER A 135 8.36 17.26 -7.84
N SER A 136 8.92 17.60 -8.97
CA SER A 136 10.37 17.83 -9.14
C SER A 136 10.81 19.22 -8.67
N LYS A 137 9.86 20.17 -8.53
CA LYS A 137 10.07 21.53 -8.05
C LYS A 137 9.00 21.85 -7.02
N PRO A 138 9.37 22.04 -5.73
CA PRO A 138 8.39 22.34 -4.71
C PRO A 138 7.79 23.72 -4.88
N GLU A 139 6.52 23.86 -4.51
CA GLU A 139 5.88 25.15 -4.35
C GLU A 139 6.43 25.90 -3.12
N GLU A 140 6.35 27.22 -3.15
CA GLU A 140 6.79 28.06 -2.03
C GLU A 140 6.05 27.70 -0.74
N GLY A 141 6.80 27.59 0.36
CA GLY A 141 6.23 27.19 1.65
C GLY A 141 6.01 25.69 1.84
N SER A 142 6.28 24.86 0.83
CA SER A 142 6.18 23.41 0.96
C SER A 142 7.33 22.80 1.75
N ARG A 143 7.04 21.75 2.52
CA ARG A 143 8.01 20.96 3.26
C ARG A 143 8.29 19.65 2.54
N ASN A 144 9.56 19.32 2.34
CA ASN A 144 9.95 17.99 1.85
C ASN A 144 9.62 16.91 2.87
N CYS A 145 9.07 15.79 2.41
CA CYS A 145 8.65 14.67 3.24
C CYS A 145 9.35 13.38 2.81
N THR A 146 9.58 12.49 3.77
CA THR A 146 10.07 11.15 3.48
C THR A 146 9.00 10.38 2.70
N PRO A 147 9.33 9.84 1.52
CA PRO A 147 8.40 9.03 0.75
C PRO A 147 8.04 7.72 1.44
N ASN A 148 6.81 7.27 1.26
CA ASN A 148 6.33 5.96 1.66
C ASN A 148 5.97 5.11 0.43
N LEU A 149 5.61 3.84 0.64
CA LEU A 149 5.31 2.94 -0.46
C LEU A 149 4.00 3.32 -1.19
N GLU A 150 3.05 3.94 -0.48
CA GLU A 150 1.80 4.43 -1.07
C GLU A 150 2.06 5.58 -2.05
N ASP A 151 2.99 6.50 -1.71
CA ASP A 151 3.42 7.55 -2.64
C ASP A 151 4.00 6.94 -3.93
N VAL A 152 4.86 5.93 -3.80
CA VAL A 152 5.45 5.26 -4.98
C VAL A 152 4.38 4.56 -5.79
N PHE A 153 3.42 3.91 -5.15
CA PHE A 153 2.31 3.25 -5.83
C PHE A 153 1.49 4.26 -6.63
N LEU A 154 1.10 5.37 -6.02
CA LEU A 154 0.33 6.42 -6.68
C LEU A 154 1.11 7.03 -7.85
N VAL A 155 2.37 7.41 -7.66
CA VAL A 155 3.20 7.96 -8.75
C VAL A 155 3.40 6.95 -9.89
N THR A 156 3.50 5.65 -9.58
CA THR A 156 3.75 4.62 -10.59
C THR A 156 2.51 4.30 -11.43
N TYR A 157 1.31 4.33 -10.82
CA TYR A 157 0.08 3.83 -11.44
C TYR A 157 -0.97 4.90 -11.74
N GLN A 158 -0.83 6.12 -11.21
CA GLN A 158 -1.64 7.23 -11.71
C GLN A 158 -1.10 7.69 -13.08
N GLU A 159 -2.01 8.00 -13.99
CA GLU A 159 -1.68 8.73 -15.19
C GLU A 159 -1.28 10.16 -14.80
N GLU A 160 -0.17 10.68 -15.35
CA GLU A 160 0.17 12.08 -15.15
C GLU A 160 -1.00 12.94 -15.65
N PRO A 161 -1.40 14.00 -14.91
CA PRO A 161 -2.37 14.95 -15.43
C PRO A 161 -1.85 15.52 -16.76
N ALA A 162 -2.72 15.53 -17.74
CA ALA A 162 -2.41 15.89 -19.12
C ALA A 162 -1.98 17.36 -19.26
#